data_699fd5f2720f123c0198278f295f2a78
#
_entry.id   699fd5f2720f123c0198278f295f2a78
#
_cell.length_a   1.000
_cell.length_b   1.000
_cell.length_c   1.000
_cell.angle_alpha   90.00
_cell.angle_beta   90.00
_cell.angle_gamma   90.00
#
_symmetry.space_group_name_H-M   'P 1'
#
loop_
_entity.id
_entity.type
_entity.pdbx_description
1 polymer ?
#
loop_
_entity_poly.entity_id
_entity_poly.type
_entity_poly.pdbx_seq_one_letter_code
_entity_poly.pdbx_strand_id
1 'polypeptide(L)'
;MNNHEPVIVGALRTPVGKRGGRLQKWHPVDLLGETLRQLVERSGINPADLDDVIVGCVLQWDQQHGNLGRHAVLAAGLPESVPAVTVDRQCGSGQQAVSFAVHGIQAGAYQLVIGAGVESMSQAPMPPSFKPGAPLGSQYSPRELARYQDNPLIPQGTSSELMNKRFGLTREALDAFAVRSHQRATEATQAGRIKDQLVQLTEDPADPNSPIVAADEGVRANPDPEKMATLKPVFAANGTTTAGNSSQVSDGAAALLIASRAYAKQHGLKPRARFVSTAVAAADPVIQFTAVLDSTRKALKEAGLSINDIDLFEVNEAFGGVPLMFQQEFGVPDDRLNVNGGSIAIGHPLGSTGARMLTDLLYELERRGGRYGLQTICEASGTANTTIIERLA
;
A
#
# COMPACT_ATOMS: atom_id res chain seq x y z
N MET A 1 3.70 -30.58 7.73
CA MET A 1 3.60 -29.22 7.17
C MET A 1 2.14 -28.99 6.78
N ASN A 2 1.60 -27.81 7.08
CA ASN A 2 0.22 -27.51 6.73
C ASN A 2 0.12 -27.30 5.21
N ASN A 3 -0.65 -28.15 4.53
CA ASN A 3 -0.82 -28.10 3.06
C ASN A 3 -1.46 -26.78 2.58
N HIS A 4 -2.24 -26.12 3.44
CA HIS A 4 -2.92 -24.85 3.20
C HIS A 4 -2.15 -23.64 3.76
N GLU A 5 -0.85 -23.77 4.04
CA GLU A 5 -0.03 -22.64 4.43
C GLU A 5 0.18 -21.71 3.22
N PRO A 6 -0.26 -20.44 3.30
CA PRO A 6 -0.09 -19.48 2.22
C PRO A 6 1.37 -19.00 2.15
N VAL A 7 1.95 -19.06 0.96
CA VAL A 7 3.31 -18.62 0.68
C VAL A 7 3.35 -17.66 -0.50
N ILE A 8 4.18 -16.62 -0.42
CA ILE A 8 4.45 -15.72 -1.53
C ILE A 8 5.46 -16.40 -2.46
N VAL A 9 5.11 -16.52 -3.74
CA VAL A 9 5.97 -17.10 -4.78
C VAL A 9 6.37 -16.08 -5.84
N GLY A 10 5.66 -14.95 -5.94
CA GLY A 10 5.96 -13.84 -6.83
C GLY A 10 5.45 -12.52 -6.26
N ALA A 11 6.13 -11.41 -6.54
CA ALA A 11 5.71 -10.07 -6.16
C ALA A 11 6.31 -9.05 -7.11
N LEU A 12 5.48 -8.17 -7.67
CA LEU A 12 5.87 -7.08 -8.56
C LEU A 12 5.06 -5.82 -8.27
N ARG A 13 5.63 -4.67 -8.60
CA ARG A 13 4.96 -3.38 -8.59
C ARG A 13 5.34 -2.53 -9.79
N THR A 14 4.49 -1.62 -10.19
CA THR A 14 4.91 -0.57 -11.12
C THR A 14 5.85 0.43 -10.42
N PRO A 15 6.64 1.20 -11.17
CA PRO A 15 7.05 2.51 -10.69
C PRO A 15 5.81 3.30 -10.30
N VAL A 16 5.92 4.18 -9.30
CA VAL A 16 4.83 5.05 -8.90
C VAL A 16 4.93 6.36 -9.66
N GLY A 17 3.87 6.70 -10.41
CA GLY A 17 3.71 7.96 -11.11
C GLY A 17 3.14 9.04 -10.19
N LYS A 18 3.58 10.28 -10.31
CA LYS A 18 2.91 11.42 -9.69
C LYS A 18 1.65 11.79 -10.47
N ARG A 19 0.71 12.49 -9.85
CA ARG A 19 -0.50 12.97 -10.50
C ARG A 19 -0.17 13.78 -11.78
N GLY A 20 -0.74 13.39 -12.92
CA GLY A 20 -0.48 14.00 -14.21
C GLY A 20 0.94 13.79 -14.73
N GLY A 21 1.65 12.79 -14.20
CA GLY A 21 3.03 12.45 -14.54
C GLY A 21 3.15 11.36 -15.60
N ARG A 22 4.23 10.58 -15.50
CA ARG A 22 4.64 9.63 -16.54
C ARG A 22 3.66 8.48 -16.77
N LEU A 23 2.84 8.12 -15.76
CA LEU A 23 1.83 7.08 -15.88
C LEU A 23 0.43 7.61 -16.26
N GLN A 24 0.25 8.90 -16.45
CA GLN A 24 -1.06 9.50 -16.73
C GLN A 24 -1.77 8.99 -17.98
N LYS A 25 -1.03 8.44 -18.96
CA LYS A 25 -1.60 7.87 -20.18
C LYS A 25 -2.08 6.43 -20.02
N TRP A 26 -1.66 5.76 -18.94
CA TRP A 26 -2.08 4.40 -18.67
C TRP A 26 -3.52 4.38 -18.16
N HIS A 27 -4.39 3.66 -18.85
CA HIS A 27 -5.69 3.30 -18.30
C HIS A 27 -5.47 2.42 -17.06
N PRO A 28 -6.15 2.63 -15.91
CA PRO A 28 -5.91 1.85 -14.69
C PRO A 28 -6.08 0.34 -14.89
N VAL A 29 -7.01 -0.08 -15.72
CA VAL A 29 -7.18 -1.49 -16.12
C VAL A 29 -5.94 -2.04 -16.82
N ASP A 30 -5.36 -1.28 -17.77
CA ASP A 30 -4.17 -1.71 -18.51
C ASP A 30 -2.92 -1.68 -17.65
N LEU A 31 -2.82 -0.70 -16.74
CA LEU A 31 -1.71 -0.61 -15.78
C LEU A 31 -1.65 -1.83 -14.86
N LEU A 32 -2.81 -2.24 -14.33
CA LEU A 32 -2.90 -3.48 -13.56
C LEU A 32 -2.77 -4.71 -14.47
N GLY A 33 -3.37 -4.72 -15.64
CA GLY A 33 -3.27 -5.80 -16.62
C GLY A 33 -1.82 -6.14 -16.95
N GLU A 34 -1.01 -5.12 -17.24
CA GLU A 34 0.41 -5.29 -17.52
C GLU A 34 1.19 -5.82 -16.29
N THR A 35 0.81 -5.36 -15.08
CA THR A 35 1.38 -5.88 -13.83
C THR A 35 1.08 -7.36 -13.65
N LEU A 36 -0.16 -7.78 -13.88
CA LEU A 36 -0.59 -9.18 -13.81
C LEU A 36 0.13 -10.04 -14.86
N ARG A 37 0.19 -9.57 -16.11
CA ARG A 37 0.85 -10.26 -17.21
C ARG A 37 2.32 -10.55 -16.89
N GLN A 38 3.08 -9.52 -16.47
CA GLN A 38 4.49 -9.70 -16.14
C GLN A 38 4.70 -10.56 -14.89
N LEU A 39 3.79 -10.49 -13.89
CA LEU A 39 3.87 -11.34 -12.71
C LEU A 39 3.71 -12.82 -13.10
N VAL A 40 2.72 -13.15 -13.93
CA VAL A 40 2.47 -14.51 -14.42
C VAL A 40 3.66 -15.01 -15.24
N GLU A 41 4.14 -14.21 -16.21
CA GLU A 41 5.29 -14.57 -17.05
C GLU A 41 6.56 -14.84 -16.23
N ARG A 42 6.91 -13.92 -15.31
CA ARG A 42 8.11 -14.08 -14.48
C ARG A 42 8.00 -15.25 -13.48
N SER A 43 6.80 -15.58 -13.07
CA SER A 43 6.55 -16.70 -12.14
C SER A 43 6.52 -18.07 -12.84
N GLY A 44 6.32 -18.10 -14.16
CA GLY A 44 6.28 -19.32 -14.97
C GLY A 44 5.11 -20.25 -14.66
N ILE A 45 4.04 -19.74 -14.04
CA ILE A 45 2.85 -20.51 -13.71
C ILE A 45 1.97 -20.72 -14.96
N ASN A 46 1.15 -21.76 -14.95
CA ASN A 46 0.02 -21.85 -15.87
C ASN A 46 -1.09 -20.90 -15.41
N PRO A 47 -1.45 -19.84 -16.17
CA PRO A 47 -2.46 -18.88 -15.73
C PRO A 47 -3.86 -19.49 -15.57
N ALA A 48 -4.15 -20.63 -16.20
CA ALA A 48 -5.42 -21.33 -16.02
C ALA A 48 -5.58 -21.97 -14.62
N ASP A 49 -4.49 -22.09 -13.85
CA ASP A 49 -4.51 -22.61 -12.48
C ASP A 49 -4.86 -21.54 -11.43
N LEU A 50 -5.03 -20.26 -11.85
CA LEU A 50 -5.43 -19.20 -10.94
C LEU A 50 -6.88 -19.38 -10.51
N ASP A 51 -7.09 -19.56 -9.21
CA ASP A 51 -8.43 -19.70 -8.62
C ASP A 51 -9.18 -18.36 -8.57
N ASP A 52 -8.44 -17.24 -8.31
CA ASP A 52 -9.02 -15.91 -8.23
C ASP A 52 -7.94 -14.80 -8.35
N VAL A 53 -8.38 -13.58 -8.70
CA VAL A 53 -7.58 -12.36 -8.64
C VAL A 53 -8.32 -11.33 -7.79
N ILE A 54 -7.81 -11.04 -6.60
CA ILE A 54 -8.43 -10.11 -5.65
C ILE A 54 -7.70 -8.79 -5.72
N VAL A 55 -8.42 -7.70 -6.04
CA VAL A 55 -7.84 -6.40 -6.37
C VAL A 55 -8.35 -5.32 -5.43
N GLY A 56 -7.43 -4.60 -4.77
CA GLY A 56 -7.75 -3.40 -4.01
C GLY A 56 -7.85 -2.17 -4.93
N CYS A 57 -8.94 -1.43 -4.82
CA CYS A 57 -9.14 -0.14 -5.47
C CYS A 57 -10.09 0.71 -4.64
N VAL A 58 -9.75 1.98 -4.40
CA VAL A 58 -10.53 2.89 -3.53
C VAL A 58 -11.49 3.75 -4.34
N LEU A 59 -10.98 4.39 -5.38
CA LEU A 59 -11.72 5.35 -6.18
C LEU A 59 -12.48 4.62 -7.31
N GLN A 60 -13.45 3.78 -6.93
CA GLN A 60 -14.20 2.92 -7.85
C GLN A 60 -15.26 3.71 -8.64
N TRP A 61 -14.81 4.72 -9.35
CA TRP A 61 -15.61 5.55 -10.23
C TRP A 61 -14.83 5.92 -11.49
N ASP A 62 -15.50 6.51 -12.51
CA ASP A 62 -14.91 6.80 -13.83
C ASP A 62 -14.23 5.54 -14.40
N GLN A 63 -12.99 5.58 -14.81
CA GLN A 63 -12.26 4.45 -15.41
C GLN A 63 -11.96 3.30 -14.44
N GLN A 64 -12.24 3.48 -13.15
CA GLN A 64 -11.99 2.48 -12.11
C GLN A 64 -13.28 1.79 -11.60
N HIS A 65 -14.44 2.03 -12.22
CA HIS A 65 -15.69 1.40 -11.79
C HIS A 65 -15.88 -0.01 -12.37
N GLY A 66 -16.89 -0.73 -11.89
CA GLY A 66 -17.42 -1.93 -12.54
C GLY A 66 -16.57 -3.20 -12.42
N ASN A 67 -16.03 -3.51 -11.24
CA ASN A 67 -15.13 -4.63 -11.01
C ASN A 67 -13.85 -4.57 -11.87
N LEU A 68 -13.09 -3.51 -11.66
CA LEU A 68 -11.83 -3.24 -12.36
C LEU A 68 -10.90 -4.46 -12.39
N GLY A 69 -10.87 -5.27 -11.32
CA GLY A 69 -10.06 -6.49 -11.26
C GLY A 69 -10.37 -7.46 -12.39
N ARG A 70 -11.65 -7.67 -12.71
CA ARG A 70 -12.03 -8.55 -13.82
C ARG A 70 -11.62 -7.99 -15.17
N HIS A 71 -11.77 -6.69 -15.37
CA HIS A 71 -11.31 -6.04 -16.60
C HIS A 71 -9.78 -6.14 -16.75
N ALA A 72 -9.02 -6.01 -15.67
CA ALA A 72 -7.56 -6.15 -15.69
C ALA A 72 -7.10 -7.58 -16.04
N VAL A 73 -7.80 -8.61 -15.55
CA VAL A 73 -7.55 -10.02 -15.93
C VAL A 73 -7.69 -10.21 -17.44
N LEU A 74 -8.75 -9.64 -18.03
CA LEU A 74 -8.99 -9.70 -19.48
C LEU A 74 -7.97 -8.90 -20.27
N ALA A 75 -7.62 -7.70 -19.81
CA ALA A 75 -6.62 -6.85 -20.45
C ALA A 75 -5.21 -7.47 -20.37
N ALA A 76 -4.91 -8.23 -19.31
CA ALA A 76 -3.67 -9.00 -19.19
C ALA A 76 -3.56 -10.17 -20.18
N GLY A 77 -4.64 -10.51 -20.89
CA GLY A 77 -4.71 -11.69 -21.77
C GLY A 77 -4.73 -13.00 -20.99
N LEU A 78 -5.10 -12.99 -19.72
CA LEU A 78 -5.27 -14.20 -18.92
C LEU A 78 -6.54 -14.95 -19.37
N PRO A 79 -6.64 -16.26 -19.10
CA PRO A 79 -7.80 -17.04 -19.51
C PRO A 79 -9.13 -16.47 -19.00
N GLU A 80 -10.17 -16.50 -19.81
CA GLU A 80 -11.51 -16.02 -19.43
C GLU A 80 -12.12 -16.81 -18.25
N SER A 81 -11.59 -17.98 -17.96
CA SER A 81 -11.96 -18.79 -16.80
C SER A 81 -11.48 -18.24 -15.46
N VAL A 82 -10.47 -17.33 -15.45
CA VAL A 82 -9.92 -16.75 -14.21
C VAL A 82 -10.87 -15.67 -13.68
N PRO A 83 -11.52 -15.88 -12.53
CA PRO A 83 -12.40 -14.89 -11.93
C PRO A 83 -11.60 -13.74 -11.31
N ALA A 84 -12.27 -12.64 -10.97
CA ALA A 84 -11.68 -11.58 -10.16
C ALA A 84 -12.73 -10.79 -9.39
N VAL A 85 -12.31 -10.15 -8.31
CA VAL A 85 -13.12 -9.25 -7.49
C VAL A 85 -12.34 -7.98 -7.15
N THR A 86 -13.06 -6.86 -7.05
CA THR A 86 -12.49 -5.58 -6.56
C THR A 86 -13.02 -5.28 -5.18
N VAL A 87 -12.12 -4.92 -4.25
CA VAL A 87 -12.44 -4.65 -2.85
C VAL A 87 -11.96 -3.26 -2.44
N ASP A 88 -12.69 -2.63 -1.52
CA ASP A 88 -12.32 -1.36 -0.89
C ASP A 88 -12.19 -1.55 0.63
N ARG A 89 -11.02 -1.20 1.16
CA ARG A 89 -10.73 -0.90 2.55
C ARG A 89 -9.85 0.35 2.62
N GLN A 90 -10.28 1.39 1.94
CA GLN A 90 -9.56 2.66 1.85
C GLN A 90 -8.06 2.44 1.50
N CYS A 91 -7.14 3.18 2.12
CA CYS A 91 -5.69 3.07 1.86
C CYS A 91 -5.12 1.65 2.01
N GLY A 92 -5.78 0.77 2.77
CA GLY A 92 -5.39 -0.63 2.99
C GLY A 92 -5.98 -1.63 1.98
N SER A 93 -6.66 -1.18 0.92
CA SER A 93 -7.38 -2.07 -0.01
C SER A 93 -6.49 -3.15 -0.65
N GLY A 94 -5.28 -2.80 -1.10
CA GLY A 94 -4.35 -3.78 -1.66
C GLY A 94 -3.84 -4.78 -0.61
N GLN A 95 -3.61 -4.35 0.62
CA GLN A 95 -3.26 -5.25 1.72
C GLN A 95 -4.43 -6.17 2.09
N GLN A 96 -5.67 -5.64 2.06
CA GLN A 96 -6.87 -6.44 2.28
C GLN A 96 -7.09 -7.48 1.19
N ALA A 97 -6.84 -7.13 -0.06
CA ALA A 97 -6.87 -8.07 -1.19
C ALA A 97 -5.90 -9.24 -0.96
N VAL A 98 -4.66 -8.95 -0.56
CA VAL A 98 -3.67 -9.95 -0.16
C VAL A 98 -4.16 -10.78 1.03
N SER A 99 -4.75 -10.15 2.05
CA SER A 99 -5.27 -10.85 3.24
C SER A 99 -6.41 -11.82 2.86
N PHE A 100 -7.31 -11.43 1.97
CA PHE A 100 -8.39 -12.32 1.50
C PHE A 100 -7.83 -13.51 0.69
N ALA A 101 -6.81 -13.28 -0.14
CA ALA A 101 -6.08 -14.36 -0.82
C ALA A 101 -5.48 -15.36 0.18
N VAL A 102 -4.82 -14.86 1.22
CA VAL A 102 -4.27 -15.66 2.32
C VAL A 102 -5.35 -16.49 3.02
N HIS A 103 -6.47 -15.84 3.40
CA HIS A 103 -7.58 -16.53 4.07
C HIS A 103 -8.24 -17.58 3.18
N GLY A 104 -8.38 -17.34 1.87
CA GLY A 104 -8.91 -18.28 0.92
C GLY A 104 -8.06 -19.56 0.81
N ILE A 105 -6.72 -19.41 0.82
CA ILE A 105 -5.81 -20.56 0.86
C ILE A 105 -5.91 -21.30 2.20
N GLN A 106 -5.91 -20.59 3.32
CA GLN A 106 -6.03 -21.19 4.65
C GLN A 106 -7.33 -21.97 4.83
N ALA A 107 -8.41 -21.46 4.25
CA ALA A 107 -9.73 -22.12 4.25
C ALA A 107 -9.81 -23.31 3.27
N GLY A 108 -8.80 -23.52 2.41
CA GLY A 108 -8.79 -24.55 1.39
C GLY A 108 -9.65 -24.22 0.15
N ALA A 109 -10.12 -22.97 0.02
CA ALA A 109 -10.89 -22.52 -1.13
C ALA A 109 -10.00 -22.25 -2.36
N TYR A 110 -8.75 -21.85 -2.13
CA TYR A 110 -7.77 -21.53 -3.17
C TYR A 110 -6.48 -22.33 -3.01
N GLN A 111 -5.82 -22.59 -4.16
CA GLN A 111 -4.47 -23.15 -4.21
C GLN A 111 -3.48 -22.16 -4.78
N LEU A 112 -3.90 -21.34 -5.76
CA LEU A 112 -3.11 -20.31 -6.41
C LEU A 112 -3.97 -19.07 -6.65
N VAL A 113 -3.57 -17.93 -6.10
CA VAL A 113 -4.36 -16.69 -6.13
C VAL A 113 -3.46 -15.46 -6.24
N ILE A 114 -3.92 -14.42 -6.90
CA ILE A 114 -3.23 -13.13 -6.92
C ILE A 114 -3.95 -12.17 -6.00
N GLY A 115 -3.22 -11.59 -5.04
CA GLY A 115 -3.63 -10.42 -4.27
C GLY A 115 -2.96 -9.17 -4.84
N ALA A 116 -3.74 -8.22 -5.33
CA ALA A 116 -3.23 -7.07 -6.06
C ALA A 116 -3.89 -5.76 -5.62
N GLY A 117 -3.43 -4.66 -6.18
CA GLY A 117 -4.09 -3.37 -6.06
C GLY A 117 -3.67 -2.40 -7.13
N VAL A 118 -4.54 -1.46 -7.44
CA VAL A 118 -4.30 -0.38 -8.41
C VAL A 118 -5.01 0.89 -7.96
N GLU A 119 -4.40 2.01 -8.29
CA GLU A 119 -5.04 3.33 -8.24
C GLU A 119 -4.43 4.23 -9.28
N SER A 120 -5.24 4.89 -10.09
CA SER A 120 -4.84 6.00 -10.93
C SER A 120 -5.59 7.26 -10.49
N MET A 121 -4.96 8.03 -9.62
CA MET A 121 -5.54 9.28 -9.12
C MET A 121 -5.41 10.44 -10.14
N SER A 122 -4.72 10.18 -11.26
CA SER A 122 -4.71 11.05 -12.43
C SER A 122 -5.99 10.90 -13.26
N GLN A 123 -6.47 9.67 -13.45
CA GLN A 123 -7.66 9.34 -14.25
C GLN A 123 -8.95 9.38 -13.40
N ALA A 124 -8.90 8.90 -12.16
CA ALA A 124 -10.00 8.95 -11.20
C ALA A 124 -9.59 9.80 -9.99
N PRO A 125 -9.66 11.14 -10.05
CA PRO A 125 -9.27 12.01 -8.94
C PRO A 125 -10.25 11.88 -7.76
N MET A 126 -9.81 12.28 -6.56
CA MET A 126 -10.64 12.28 -5.34
C MET A 126 -11.98 12.98 -5.59
N PRO A 127 -13.13 12.29 -5.46
CA PRO A 127 -14.42 12.87 -5.79
C PRO A 127 -14.83 13.92 -4.75
N PRO A 128 -15.60 14.95 -5.16
CA PRO A 128 -16.14 15.94 -4.23
C PRO A 128 -16.96 15.34 -3.10
N SER A 129 -17.61 14.18 -3.31
CA SER A 129 -18.40 13.44 -2.32
C SER A 129 -17.65 13.02 -1.06
N PHE A 130 -16.32 13.01 -1.07
CA PHE A 130 -15.51 12.76 0.13
C PHE A 130 -15.54 13.92 1.14
N LYS A 131 -16.12 15.06 0.77
CA LYS A 131 -16.31 16.19 1.68
C LYS A 131 -17.71 16.13 2.31
N PRO A 132 -17.86 16.35 3.63
CA PRO A 132 -19.16 16.52 4.23
C PRO A 132 -19.96 17.63 3.53
N GLY A 133 -21.25 17.38 3.25
CA GLY A 133 -22.13 18.36 2.59
C GLY A 133 -21.87 18.58 1.10
N ALA A 134 -21.16 17.66 0.42
CA ALA A 134 -20.96 17.76 -1.02
C ALA A 134 -22.26 17.75 -1.82
N PRO A 135 -22.36 18.56 -2.93
CA PRO A 135 -23.61 18.69 -3.72
C PRO A 135 -24.07 17.39 -4.39
N LEU A 136 -23.16 16.48 -4.69
CA LEU A 136 -23.44 15.18 -5.29
C LEU A 136 -23.75 14.06 -4.26
N GLY A 137 -24.02 14.46 -3.02
CA GLY A 137 -24.22 13.57 -1.89
C GLY A 137 -22.91 13.36 -1.09
N SER A 138 -23.08 13.00 0.18
CA SER A 138 -22.00 12.72 1.11
C SER A 138 -21.90 11.21 1.34
N GLN A 139 -20.69 10.69 1.53
CA GLN A 139 -20.50 9.33 2.02
C GLN A 139 -21.03 9.15 3.45
N TYR A 140 -21.20 10.23 4.20
CA TYR A 140 -21.70 10.23 5.57
C TYR A 140 -23.24 10.31 5.61
N SER A 141 -23.87 9.32 6.22
CA SER A 141 -25.33 9.33 6.38
C SER A 141 -25.77 10.29 7.50
N PRO A 142 -27.04 10.78 7.47
CA PRO A 142 -27.56 11.61 8.56
C PRO A 142 -27.50 10.91 9.93
N ARG A 143 -27.73 9.60 9.98
CA ARG A 143 -27.66 8.81 11.21
C ARG A 143 -26.24 8.71 11.76
N GLU A 144 -25.26 8.55 10.90
CA GLU A 144 -23.84 8.55 11.27
C GLU A 144 -23.42 9.92 11.80
N LEU A 145 -23.74 11.00 11.10
CA LEU A 145 -23.46 12.37 11.54
C LEU A 145 -24.11 12.69 12.89
N ALA A 146 -25.34 12.23 13.12
CA ALA A 146 -26.04 12.41 14.40
C ALA A 146 -25.33 11.68 15.56
N ARG A 147 -24.70 10.51 15.31
CA ARG A 147 -23.93 9.81 16.33
C ARG A 147 -22.69 10.59 16.77
N TYR A 148 -22.10 11.37 15.88
CA TYR A 148 -20.87 12.11 16.11
C TYR A 148 -21.09 13.63 16.21
N GLN A 149 -22.32 14.10 16.56
CA GLN A 149 -22.61 15.53 16.61
C GLN A 149 -21.74 16.30 17.61
N ASP A 150 -21.37 15.68 18.76
CA ASP A 150 -20.55 16.29 19.82
C ASP A 150 -19.02 16.16 19.54
N ASN A 151 -18.63 15.24 18.67
CA ASN A 151 -17.25 15.03 18.23
C ASN A 151 -17.25 14.70 16.72
N PRO A 152 -17.43 15.71 15.86
CA PRO A 152 -17.77 15.52 14.47
C PRO A 152 -16.66 14.79 13.70
N LEU A 153 -17.10 13.93 12.77
CA LEU A 153 -16.20 13.31 11.79
C LEU A 153 -15.56 14.39 10.92
N ILE A 154 -14.26 14.31 10.75
CA ILE A 154 -13.45 15.31 10.08
C ILE A 154 -12.57 14.69 8.99
N PRO A 155 -12.13 15.46 7.98
CA PRO A 155 -11.20 14.99 6.97
C PRO A 155 -9.87 14.52 7.58
N GLN A 156 -9.23 13.53 6.93
CA GLN A 156 -7.97 12.93 7.40
C GLN A 156 -6.86 13.96 7.68
N GLY A 157 -6.75 15.01 6.87
CA GLY A 157 -5.76 16.06 7.11
C GLY A 157 -5.97 16.80 8.44
N THR A 158 -7.23 17.06 8.82
CA THR A 158 -7.57 17.64 10.13
C THR A 158 -7.34 16.62 11.25
N SER A 159 -7.64 15.33 11.01
CA SER A 159 -7.33 14.25 11.94
C SER A 159 -5.83 14.13 12.19
N SER A 160 -4.99 14.35 11.16
CA SER A 160 -3.53 14.32 11.32
C SER A 160 -3.03 15.39 12.29
N GLU A 161 -3.63 16.60 12.27
CA GLU A 161 -3.32 17.66 13.24
C GLU A 161 -3.70 17.27 14.67
N LEU A 162 -4.87 16.61 14.85
CA LEU A 162 -5.28 16.11 16.17
C LEU A 162 -4.31 15.04 16.68
N MET A 163 -3.92 14.10 15.82
CA MET A 163 -2.95 13.06 16.14
C MET A 163 -1.60 13.68 16.51
N ASN A 164 -1.06 14.59 15.70
CA ASN A 164 0.21 15.25 15.97
C ASN A 164 0.18 15.96 17.31
N LYS A 165 -0.91 16.69 17.63
CA LYS A 165 -1.09 17.34 18.94
C LYS A 165 -1.14 16.31 20.08
N ARG A 166 -1.87 15.21 19.93
CA ARG A 166 -2.02 14.17 20.96
C ARG A 166 -0.69 13.51 21.30
N PHE A 167 0.16 13.26 20.29
CA PHE A 167 1.45 12.59 20.46
C PHE A 167 2.63 13.57 20.60
N GLY A 168 2.38 14.88 20.65
CA GLY A 168 3.42 15.89 20.82
C GLY A 168 4.40 15.98 19.64
N LEU A 169 3.94 15.65 18.42
CA LEU A 169 4.75 15.66 17.21
C LEU A 169 4.87 17.09 16.66
N THR A 170 6.11 17.59 16.58
CA THR A 170 6.37 18.95 16.11
C THR A 170 6.49 19.03 14.59
N ARG A 171 6.35 20.23 14.03
CA ARG A 171 6.53 20.50 12.62
C ARG A 171 7.91 20.06 12.13
N GLU A 172 8.95 20.38 12.91
CA GLU A 172 10.34 20.06 12.61
C GLU A 172 10.57 18.55 12.55
N ALA A 173 9.95 17.77 13.47
CA ALA A 173 10.03 16.32 13.46
C ALA A 173 9.37 15.71 12.21
N LEU A 174 8.20 16.24 11.81
CA LEU A 174 7.49 15.81 10.61
C LEU A 174 8.28 16.12 9.34
N ASP A 175 8.85 17.32 9.23
CA ASP A 175 9.63 17.72 8.07
C ASP A 175 10.95 16.94 7.98
N ALA A 176 11.64 16.72 9.12
CA ALA A 176 12.85 15.88 9.15
C ALA A 176 12.56 14.43 8.73
N PHE A 177 11.42 13.87 9.15
CA PHE A 177 10.98 12.54 8.70
C PHE A 177 10.75 12.51 7.18
N ALA A 178 10.08 13.52 6.63
CA ALA A 178 9.81 13.60 5.20
C ALA A 178 11.10 13.73 4.36
N VAL A 179 12.04 14.57 4.80
CA VAL A 179 13.38 14.68 4.18
C VAL A 179 14.06 13.31 4.16
N ARG A 180 14.07 12.60 5.28
CA ARG A 180 14.66 11.27 5.41
C ARG A 180 13.98 10.23 4.50
N SER A 181 12.65 10.27 4.37
CA SER A 181 11.92 9.40 3.44
C SER A 181 12.42 9.59 2.00
N HIS A 182 12.57 10.83 1.54
CA HIS A 182 13.12 11.12 0.21
C HIS A 182 14.58 10.69 0.06
N GLN A 183 15.44 10.93 1.05
CA GLN A 183 16.83 10.48 1.02
C GLN A 183 16.95 8.97 0.88
N ARG A 184 16.19 8.21 1.68
CA ARG A 184 16.16 6.73 1.63
C ARG A 184 15.65 6.21 0.29
N ALA A 185 14.59 6.81 -0.26
CA ALA A 185 14.08 6.42 -1.57
C ALA A 185 15.08 6.72 -2.69
N THR A 186 15.80 7.83 -2.60
CA THR A 186 16.88 8.18 -3.53
C THR A 186 18.01 7.16 -3.47
N GLU A 187 18.50 6.84 -2.27
CA GLU A 187 19.56 5.85 -2.05
C GLU A 187 19.14 4.46 -2.54
N ALA A 188 17.89 4.04 -2.27
CA ALA A 188 17.36 2.76 -2.72
C ALA A 188 17.34 2.68 -4.25
N THR A 189 16.92 3.75 -4.92
CA THR A 189 16.87 3.84 -6.38
C THR A 189 18.28 3.80 -6.98
N GLN A 190 19.19 4.65 -6.47
CA GLN A 190 20.60 4.72 -6.95
C GLN A 190 21.37 3.41 -6.73
N ALA A 191 21.10 2.73 -5.63
CA ALA A 191 21.71 1.43 -5.32
C ALA A 191 21.04 0.27 -6.08
N GLY A 192 20.03 0.52 -6.91
CA GLY A 192 19.33 -0.51 -7.69
C GLY A 192 18.46 -1.46 -6.86
N ARG A 193 18.15 -1.12 -5.58
CA ARG A 193 17.42 -2.01 -4.65
C ARG A 193 16.00 -2.34 -5.12
N ILE A 194 15.38 -1.42 -5.88
CA ILE A 194 14.01 -1.56 -6.36
C ILE A 194 13.89 -2.19 -7.76
N LYS A 195 15.00 -2.37 -8.47
CA LYS A 195 15.00 -2.72 -9.91
C LYS A 195 14.24 -4.01 -10.22
N ASP A 196 14.50 -5.07 -9.45
CA ASP A 196 14.00 -6.41 -9.75
C ASP A 196 12.52 -6.59 -9.43
N GLN A 197 11.95 -5.70 -8.60
CA GLN A 197 10.53 -5.70 -8.26
C GLN A 197 9.67 -4.87 -9.23
N LEU A 198 10.31 -4.07 -10.11
CA LEU A 198 9.58 -3.19 -11.01
C LEU A 198 9.06 -3.93 -12.25
N VAL A 199 7.80 -3.62 -12.56
CA VAL A 199 7.18 -3.90 -13.87
C VAL A 199 7.81 -2.96 -14.89
N GLN A 200 8.17 -3.48 -16.06
CA GLN A 200 8.70 -2.69 -17.15
C GLN A 200 7.55 -1.98 -17.87
N LEU A 201 7.54 -0.66 -17.81
CA LEU A 201 6.53 0.20 -18.42
C LEU A 201 7.19 1.30 -19.25
N THR A 202 6.52 1.70 -20.33
CA THR A 202 6.80 2.93 -21.05
C THR A 202 5.87 4.06 -20.60
N GLU A 203 6.19 5.32 -20.91
CA GLU A 203 5.32 6.46 -20.59
C GLU A 203 4.00 6.44 -21.38
N ASP A 204 4.02 5.88 -22.58
CA ASP A 204 2.86 5.78 -23.45
C ASP A 204 2.64 4.30 -23.82
N PRO A 205 1.56 3.67 -23.33
CA PRO A 205 1.29 2.26 -23.66
C PRO A 205 1.01 2.04 -25.17
N ALA A 206 0.64 3.07 -25.90
CA ALA A 206 0.40 2.99 -27.35
C ALA A 206 1.70 3.12 -28.19
N ASP A 207 2.79 3.60 -27.57
CA ASP A 207 4.10 3.73 -28.23
C ASP A 207 5.18 2.95 -27.49
N PRO A 208 5.55 1.75 -27.99
CA PRO A 208 6.59 0.92 -27.36
C PRO A 208 7.98 1.56 -27.38
N ASN A 209 8.19 2.62 -28.18
CA ASN A 209 9.45 3.36 -28.25
C ASN A 209 9.45 4.59 -27.30
N SER A 210 8.34 4.86 -26.62
CA SER A 210 8.32 5.94 -25.63
C SER A 210 9.25 5.62 -24.45
N PRO A 211 9.72 6.65 -23.71
CA PRO A 211 10.70 6.45 -22.65
C PRO A 211 10.23 5.44 -21.58
N ILE A 212 11.15 4.61 -21.10
CA ILE A 212 10.89 3.67 -20.01
C ILE A 212 10.72 4.44 -18.69
N VAL A 213 9.72 4.07 -17.89
CA VAL A 213 9.53 4.54 -16.52
C VAL A 213 10.29 3.61 -15.58
N ALA A 214 11.52 3.98 -15.21
CA ALA A 214 12.45 3.10 -14.49
C ALA A 214 12.54 3.38 -12.99
N ALA A 215 11.83 4.38 -12.47
CA ALA A 215 11.91 4.79 -11.07
C ALA A 215 10.60 5.48 -10.61
N ASP A 216 10.41 5.54 -9.31
CA ASP A 216 9.31 6.25 -8.67
C ASP A 216 9.44 7.77 -8.90
N GLU A 217 8.47 8.37 -9.55
CA GLU A 217 8.56 9.74 -10.07
C GLU A 217 8.48 10.81 -8.98
N GLY A 218 7.86 10.48 -7.84
CA GLY A 218 7.66 11.41 -6.73
C GLY A 218 8.93 11.72 -5.94
N VAL A 219 9.98 10.89 -6.06
CA VAL A 219 11.20 10.97 -5.26
C VAL A 219 11.99 12.24 -5.61
N ARG A 220 12.31 13.02 -4.58
CA ARG A 220 13.18 14.21 -4.69
C ARG A 220 14.58 13.84 -4.26
N ALA A 221 15.51 13.80 -5.22
CA ALA A 221 16.90 13.38 -4.98
C ALA A 221 17.63 14.28 -3.97
N ASN A 222 17.30 15.57 -3.95
CA ASN A 222 17.88 16.56 -3.06
C ASN A 222 16.76 17.29 -2.31
N PRO A 223 16.14 16.67 -1.29
CA PRO A 223 15.15 17.36 -0.49
C PRO A 223 15.79 18.51 0.29
N ASP A 224 15.19 19.68 0.21
CA ASP A 224 15.70 20.92 0.82
C ASP A 224 14.94 21.18 2.14
N PRO A 225 15.61 21.02 3.32
CA PRO A 225 14.98 21.25 4.62
C PRO A 225 14.53 22.70 4.84
N GLU A 226 15.29 23.70 4.30
CA GLU A 226 14.95 25.12 4.46
C GLU A 226 13.67 25.43 3.69
N LYS A 227 13.57 24.94 2.44
CA LYS A 227 12.35 25.05 1.65
C LYS A 227 11.18 24.31 2.30
N MET A 228 11.40 23.14 2.88
CA MET A 228 10.37 22.41 3.65
C MET A 228 9.80 23.26 4.77
N ALA A 229 10.65 23.91 5.56
CA ALA A 229 10.25 24.76 6.68
C ALA A 229 9.37 25.96 6.26
N THR A 230 9.50 26.44 5.00
CA THR A 230 8.67 27.54 4.48
C THR A 230 7.27 27.12 4.01
N LEU A 231 6.99 25.82 3.90
CA LEU A 231 5.68 25.34 3.43
C LEU A 231 4.59 25.70 4.44
N LYS A 232 3.46 26.21 3.93
CA LYS A 232 2.32 26.55 4.76
C LYS A 232 1.59 25.30 5.22
N PRO A 233 1.10 25.24 6.47
CA PRO A 233 0.16 24.22 6.90
C PRO A 233 -1.08 24.17 5.99
N VAL A 234 -1.60 22.97 5.73
CA VAL A 234 -2.71 22.78 4.78
C VAL A 234 -4.05 22.67 5.49
N PHE A 235 -4.09 22.09 6.70
CA PHE A 235 -5.34 21.67 7.36
C PHE A 235 -5.72 22.50 8.59
N ALA A 236 -4.83 23.30 9.11
CA ALA A 236 -5.06 24.23 10.21
C ALA A 236 -4.15 25.45 10.08
N ALA A 237 -4.59 26.64 10.49
CA ALA A 237 -3.84 27.88 10.33
C ALA A 237 -2.45 27.85 11.00
N ASN A 238 -2.36 27.23 12.18
CA ASN A 238 -1.12 27.00 12.92
C ASN A 238 -0.81 25.49 13.03
N GLY A 239 -1.08 24.75 11.95
CA GLY A 239 -0.90 23.31 11.91
C GLY A 239 0.56 22.90 11.67
N THR A 240 0.80 21.62 11.79
CA THR A 240 2.11 20.99 11.58
C THR A 240 2.19 20.22 10.27
N THR A 241 1.02 19.88 9.69
CA THR A 241 0.91 19.06 8.47
C THR A 241 0.92 19.94 7.22
N THR A 242 1.85 19.67 6.32
CA THR A 242 2.04 20.37 5.05
C THR A 242 2.02 19.43 3.87
N ALA A 243 1.96 19.96 2.66
CA ALA A 243 2.13 19.15 1.44
C ALA A 243 3.49 18.44 1.36
N GLY A 244 4.51 18.94 2.08
CA GLY A 244 5.85 18.35 2.09
C GLY A 244 6.00 17.15 3.02
N ASN A 245 5.20 17.08 4.09
CA ASN A 245 5.23 16.00 5.08
C ASN A 245 3.97 15.11 5.03
N SER A 246 3.27 15.12 3.88
CA SER A 246 2.11 14.28 3.55
C SER A 246 2.40 13.45 2.30
N SER A 247 1.71 12.34 2.15
CA SER A 247 1.82 11.48 0.97
C SER A 247 1.38 12.18 -0.32
N GLN A 248 1.94 11.76 -1.45
CA GLN A 248 1.63 12.31 -2.75
C GLN A 248 0.43 11.60 -3.40
N VAL A 249 -0.40 12.37 -4.09
CA VAL A 249 -1.43 11.85 -5.01
C VAL A 249 -0.70 11.20 -6.19
N SER A 250 -1.02 9.93 -6.50
CA SER A 250 -0.15 9.11 -7.33
C SER A 250 -0.93 8.05 -8.14
N ASP A 251 -0.24 7.47 -9.12
CA ASP A 251 -0.71 6.39 -9.96
C ASP A 251 0.19 5.17 -9.79
N GLY A 252 -0.38 3.96 -9.70
CA GLY A 252 0.42 2.75 -9.60
C GLY A 252 -0.39 1.48 -9.39
N ALA A 253 0.25 0.34 -9.64
CA ALA A 253 -0.28 -0.99 -9.41
C ALA A 253 0.76 -1.89 -8.76
N ALA A 254 0.32 -2.92 -8.04
CA ALA A 254 1.17 -3.95 -7.46
C ALA A 254 0.41 -5.26 -7.33
N ALA A 255 1.11 -6.38 -7.41
CA ALA A 255 0.50 -7.70 -7.32
C ALA A 255 1.46 -8.72 -6.69
N LEU A 256 0.90 -9.59 -5.84
CA LEU A 256 1.59 -10.73 -5.24
C LEU A 256 0.92 -12.03 -5.69
N LEU A 257 1.72 -12.98 -6.13
CA LEU A 257 1.29 -14.35 -6.41
C LEU A 257 1.45 -15.18 -5.14
N ILE A 258 0.34 -15.72 -4.67
CA ILE A 258 0.25 -16.45 -3.41
C ILE A 258 -0.22 -17.87 -3.72
N ALA A 259 0.51 -18.86 -3.26
CA ALA A 259 0.20 -20.26 -3.45
C ALA A 259 0.02 -20.97 -2.10
N SER A 260 -0.75 -22.05 -2.08
CA SER A 260 -0.63 -23.01 -0.98
C SER A 260 0.76 -23.65 -1.01
N ARG A 261 1.32 -23.99 0.13
CA ARG A 261 2.61 -24.69 0.19
C ARG A 261 2.58 -26.01 -0.60
N ALA A 262 1.43 -26.71 -0.61
CA ALA A 262 1.25 -27.93 -1.36
C ALA A 262 1.35 -27.68 -2.88
N TYR A 263 0.64 -26.67 -3.39
CA TYR A 263 0.69 -26.28 -4.80
C TYR A 263 2.12 -25.86 -5.21
N ALA A 264 2.74 -24.99 -4.42
CA ALA A 264 4.10 -24.52 -4.69
C ALA A 264 5.08 -25.70 -4.81
N LYS A 265 5.00 -26.68 -3.90
CA LYS A 265 5.84 -27.89 -3.94
C LYS A 265 5.56 -28.74 -5.18
N GLN A 266 4.28 -28.94 -5.51
CA GLN A 266 3.87 -29.78 -6.66
C GLN A 266 4.36 -29.19 -7.99
N HIS A 267 4.35 -27.86 -8.13
CA HIS A 267 4.69 -27.14 -9.35
C HIS A 267 6.14 -26.59 -9.37
N GLY A 268 6.95 -26.94 -8.37
CA GLY A 268 8.35 -26.50 -8.30
C GLY A 268 8.55 -25.01 -8.09
N LEU A 269 7.52 -24.31 -7.60
CA LEU A 269 7.63 -22.88 -7.28
C LEU A 269 8.44 -22.69 -6.01
N LYS A 270 9.28 -21.66 -5.96
CA LYS A 270 10.10 -21.33 -4.79
C LYS A 270 9.33 -20.41 -3.84
N PRO A 271 8.93 -20.87 -2.63
CA PRO A 271 8.36 -19.99 -1.62
C PRO A 271 9.41 -18.98 -1.14
N ARG A 272 9.08 -17.69 -1.21
CA ARG A 272 9.93 -16.57 -0.78
C ARG A 272 9.67 -16.18 0.68
N ALA A 273 8.40 -16.11 1.05
CA ALA A 273 7.96 -15.85 2.42
C ALA A 273 6.65 -16.57 2.71
N ARG A 274 6.33 -16.74 4.02
CA ARG A 274 5.00 -17.17 4.46
C ARG A 274 4.32 -16.04 5.25
N PHE A 275 3.00 -16.06 5.26
CA PHE A 275 2.22 -15.16 6.11
C PHE A 275 2.15 -15.73 7.52
N VAL A 276 2.50 -14.89 8.50
CA VAL A 276 2.45 -15.25 9.93
C VAL A 276 1.15 -14.75 10.57
N SER A 277 0.76 -13.50 10.27
CA SER A 277 -0.51 -12.91 10.71
C SER A 277 -1.01 -11.88 9.69
N THR A 278 -2.35 -11.77 9.59
CA THR A 278 -3.06 -10.74 8.83
C THR A 278 -4.18 -10.20 9.72
N ALA A 279 -3.94 -9.11 10.42
CA ALA A 279 -4.86 -8.54 11.39
C ALA A 279 -5.50 -7.25 10.89
N VAL A 280 -6.74 -7.04 11.27
CA VAL A 280 -7.46 -5.76 11.07
C VAL A 280 -7.96 -5.25 12.41
N ALA A 281 -8.00 -3.93 12.57
CA ALA A 281 -8.55 -3.26 13.73
C ALA A 281 -9.27 -1.97 13.34
N ALA A 282 -10.04 -1.44 14.26
CA ALA A 282 -10.65 -0.12 14.16
C ALA A 282 -10.50 0.60 15.50
N ALA A 283 -10.40 1.94 15.44
CA ALA A 283 -10.27 2.82 16.59
C ALA A 283 -11.18 4.06 16.40
N ASP A 284 -10.92 5.13 17.14
CA ASP A 284 -11.66 6.38 17.07
C ASP A 284 -11.66 6.94 15.62
N PRO A 285 -12.83 7.07 14.96
CA PRO A 285 -12.93 7.53 13.58
C PRO A 285 -12.67 9.03 13.41
N VAL A 286 -12.56 9.80 14.48
CA VAL A 286 -12.22 11.23 14.43
C VAL A 286 -10.71 11.40 14.33
N ILE A 287 -9.93 10.74 15.21
CA ILE A 287 -8.46 10.78 15.15
C ILE A 287 -7.88 9.85 14.07
N GLN A 288 -8.62 8.84 13.66
CA GLN A 288 -8.44 7.87 12.58
C GLN A 288 -7.16 7.00 12.69
N PHE A 289 -5.98 7.59 12.79
CA PHE A 289 -4.70 6.92 12.53
C PHE A 289 -4.22 5.97 13.64
N THR A 290 -4.81 6.05 14.84
CA THR A 290 -4.36 5.23 15.99
C THR A 290 -4.68 3.74 15.83
N ALA A 291 -5.57 3.37 14.92
CA ALA A 291 -5.91 1.97 14.64
C ALA A 291 -4.69 1.11 14.21
N VAL A 292 -3.62 1.72 13.65
CA VAL A 292 -2.38 0.99 13.33
C VAL A 292 -1.71 0.40 14.58
N LEU A 293 -1.87 1.04 15.73
CA LEU A 293 -1.33 0.56 16.99
C LEU A 293 -2.08 -0.71 17.45
N ASP A 294 -3.41 -0.70 17.33
CA ASP A 294 -4.26 -1.80 17.76
C ASP A 294 -4.16 -3.00 16.80
N SER A 295 -4.12 -2.75 15.48
CA SER A 295 -3.91 -3.81 14.48
C SER A 295 -2.52 -4.45 14.63
N THR A 296 -1.48 -3.66 14.96
CA THR A 296 -0.13 -4.17 15.23
C THR A 296 -0.08 -5.03 16.48
N ARG A 297 -0.67 -4.57 17.61
CA ARG A 297 -0.75 -5.39 18.83
C ARG A 297 -1.47 -6.71 18.59
N LYS A 298 -2.57 -6.66 17.81
CA LYS A 298 -3.33 -7.85 17.45
C LYS A 298 -2.49 -8.81 16.60
N ALA A 299 -1.83 -8.30 15.54
CA ALA A 299 -0.99 -9.10 14.66
C ALA A 299 0.17 -9.79 15.41
N LEU A 300 0.87 -9.06 16.28
CA LEU A 300 1.96 -9.60 17.10
C LEU A 300 1.44 -10.68 18.05
N LYS A 301 0.29 -10.46 18.71
CA LYS A 301 -0.33 -11.45 19.60
C LYS A 301 -0.70 -12.74 18.85
N GLU A 302 -1.32 -12.62 17.68
CA GLU A 302 -1.70 -13.77 16.85
C GLU A 302 -0.47 -14.52 16.33
N ALA A 303 0.61 -13.80 16.02
CA ALA A 303 1.89 -14.38 15.61
C ALA A 303 2.68 -15.03 16.75
N GLY A 304 2.36 -14.73 18.01
CA GLY A 304 3.18 -15.12 19.17
C GLY A 304 4.54 -14.42 19.19
N LEU A 305 4.63 -13.23 18.61
CA LEU A 305 5.85 -12.43 18.47
C LEU A 305 5.77 -11.15 19.32
N SER A 306 6.94 -10.63 19.66
CA SER A 306 7.12 -9.27 20.21
C SER A 306 7.56 -8.32 19.10
N ILE A 307 7.47 -7.02 19.36
CA ILE A 307 7.95 -5.99 18.43
C ILE A 307 9.47 -6.12 18.13
N ASN A 308 10.23 -6.65 19.10
CA ASN A 308 11.68 -6.82 18.99
C ASN A 308 12.09 -7.97 18.05
N ASP A 309 11.17 -8.92 17.80
CA ASP A 309 11.39 -10.03 16.87
C ASP A 309 11.30 -9.60 15.40
N ILE A 310 10.80 -8.40 15.13
CA ILE A 310 10.60 -7.86 13.79
C ILE A 310 11.87 -7.17 13.29
N ASP A 311 12.40 -7.61 12.18
CA ASP A 311 13.63 -7.06 11.58
C ASP A 311 13.38 -5.77 10.79
N LEU A 312 12.23 -5.69 10.08
CA LEU A 312 11.87 -4.56 9.23
C LEU A 312 10.40 -4.18 9.37
N PHE A 313 10.15 -2.88 9.33
CA PHE A 313 8.83 -2.28 9.42
C PHE A 313 8.53 -1.42 8.21
N GLU A 314 7.38 -1.62 7.61
CA GLU A 314 6.76 -0.75 6.62
C GLU A 314 5.49 -0.14 7.21
N VAL A 315 5.55 1.10 7.63
CA VAL A 315 4.42 1.87 8.17
C VAL A 315 4.03 2.93 7.15
N ASN A 316 2.79 2.89 6.64
CA ASN A 316 2.39 3.80 5.58
C ASN A 316 2.50 5.27 6.00
N GLU A 317 3.15 6.05 5.18
CA GLU A 317 3.39 7.48 5.37
C GLU A 317 2.25 8.33 4.77
N ALA A 318 0.99 8.02 5.12
CA ALA A 318 -0.12 8.87 4.68
C ALA A 318 0.11 10.33 5.11
N PHE A 319 0.60 10.51 6.33
CA PHE A 319 1.13 11.74 6.92
C PHE A 319 2.35 11.36 7.76
N GLY A 320 3.36 12.23 7.83
CA GLY A 320 4.61 11.95 8.55
C GLY A 320 4.41 11.63 10.05
N GLY A 321 3.31 12.08 10.63
CA GLY A 321 2.95 11.78 12.02
C GLY A 321 2.62 10.30 12.27
N VAL A 322 2.12 9.55 11.27
CA VAL A 322 1.73 8.14 11.47
C VAL A 322 2.93 7.26 11.81
N PRO A 323 4.02 7.22 11.01
CA PRO A 323 5.20 6.45 11.38
C PRO A 323 5.92 6.98 12.62
N LEU A 324 5.92 8.29 12.88
CA LEU A 324 6.51 8.85 14.10
C LEU A 324 5.74 8.44 15.37
N MET A 325 4.41 8.48 15.32
CA MET A 325 3.55 7.93 16.38
C MET A 325 3.86 6.45 16.62
N PHE A 326 3.98 5.67 15.55
CA PHE A 326 4.29 4.25 15.62
C PHE A 326 5.66 4.00 16.27
N GLN A 327 6.70 4.76 15.87
CA GLN A 327 8.03 4.70 16.48
C GLN A 327 7.99 5.02 17.97
N GLN A 328 7.27 6.08 18.35
CA GLN A 328 7.15 6.51 19.74
C GLN A 328 6.47 5.44 20.61
N GLU A 329 5.41 4.81 20.10
CA GLU A 329 4.62 3.81 20.83
C GLU A 329 5.36 2.49 21.02
N PHE A 330 6.05 2.01 19.98
CA PHE A 330 6.66 0.68 19.97
C PHE A 330 8.18 0.70 20.17
N GLY A 331 8.82 1.87 20.23
CA GLY A 331 10.27 1.98 20.36
C GLY A 331 11.04 1.44 19.15
N VAL A 332 10.43 1.51 17.94
CA VAL A 332 11.05 0.95 16.73
C VAL A 332 12.27 1.78 16.32
N PRO A 333 13.45 1.14 16.14
CA PRO A 333 14.65 1.80 15.69
C PRO A 333 14.49 2.38 14.28
N ASP A 334 15.10 3.55 14.07
CA ASP A 334 14.97 4.28 12.80
C ASP A 334 15.52 3.51 11.59
N ASP A 335 16.59 2.73 11.80
CA ASP A 335 17.23 1.90 10.77
C ASP A 335 16.45 0.63 10.37
N ARG A 336 15.30 0.38 11.03
CA ARG A 336 14.38 -0.70 10.69
C ARG A 336 13.06 -0.22 10.10
N LEU A 337 12.75 1.09 10.18
CA LEU A 337 11.47 1.65 9.73
C LEU A 337 11.60 2.30 8.36
N ASN A 338 10.77 1.89 7.38
CA ASN A 338 10.66 2.49 6.03
C ASN A 338 12.05 2.74 5.42
N VAL A 339 12.88 1.72 5.42
CA VAL A 339 14.33 1.84 5.16
C VAL A 339 14.68 2.19 3.70
N ASN A 340 13.73 2.08 2.80
CA ASN A 340 13.83 2.49 1.39
C ASN A 340 12.93 3.71 1.07
N GLY A 341 12.53 4.48 2.09
CA GLY A 341 11.54 5.54 1.96
C GLY A 341 10.11 5.00 1.94
N GLY A 342 9.13 5.87 1.88
CA GLY A 342 7.71 5.51 1.91
C GLY A 342 6.84 6.46 1.10
N SER A 343 5.55 6.49 1.39
CA SER A 343 4.53 7.19 0.58
C SER A 343 4.71 8.69 0.46
N ILE A 344 5.43 9.34 1.37
CA ILE A 344 5.79 10.77 1.24
C ILE A 344 6.73 10.97 0.05
N ALA A 345 7.72 10.10 -0.09
CA ALA A 345 8.71 10.18 -1.16
C ALA A 345 8.24 9.48 -2.44
N ILE A 346 7.81 8.23 -2.30
CA ILE A 346 7.49 7.33 -3.43
C ILE A 346 6.14 7.70 -4.04
N GLY A 347 5.14 8.00 -3.19
CA GLY A 347 3.75 8.22 -3.57
C GLY A 347 2.79 7.23 -2.92
N HIS A 348 1.49 7.56 -2.96
CA HIS A 348 0.42 6.80 -2.31
C HIS A 348 -0.75 6.54 -3.26
N PRO A 349 -0.57 5.70 -4.30
CA PRO A 349 -1.71 5.23 -5.09
C PRO A 349 -2.54 4.30 -4.19
N LEU A 350 -3.69 4.79 -3.69
CA LEU A 350 -4.41 4.27 -2.53
C LEU A 350 -4.60 2.74 -2.57
N GLY A 351 -5.27 2.24 -3.61
CA GLY A 351 -5.59 0.83 -3.75
C GLY A 351 -4.38 -0.09 -3.92
N SER A 352 -3.28 0.41 -4.50
CA SER A 352 -2.07 -0.39 -4.72
C SER A 352 -1.10 -0.38 -3.55
N THR A 353 -1.17 0.62 -2.67
CA THR A 353 -0.13 0.87 -1.66
C THR A 353 0.13 -0.34 -0.77
N GLY A 354 -0.91 -1.08 -0.38
CA GLY A 354 -0.74 -2.26 0.47
C GLY A 354 0.06 -3.38 -0.18
N ALA A 355 -0.23 -3.70 -1.43
CA ALA A 355 0.52 -4.70 -2.20
C ALA A 355 1.94 -4.20 -2.54
N ARG A 356 2.11 -2.89 -2.83
CA ARG A 356 3.41 -2.28 -3.07
C ARG A 356 4.33 -2.39 -1.86
N MET A 357 3.87 -1.95 -0.70
CA MET A 357 4.66 -1.99 0.54
C MET A 357 5.07 -3.41 0.91
N LEU A 358 4.17 -4.38 0.71
CA LEU A 358 4.50 -5.79 0.99
C LEU A 358 5.53 -6.33 -0.01
N THR A 359 5.49 -5.88 -1.26
CA THR A 359 6.53 -6.17 -2.25
C THR A 359 7.87 -5.56 -1.82
N ASP A 360 7.91 -4.26 -1.48
CA ASP A 360 9.12 -3.58 -1.00
C ASP A 360 9.71 -4.29 0.24
N LEU A 361 8.85 -4.63 1.21
CA LEU A 361 9.25 -5.34 2.44
C LEU A 361 9.86 -6.70 2.16
N LEU A 362 9.24 -7.50 1.28
CA LEU A 362 9.74 -8.83 0.90
C LEU A 362 11.15 -8.76 0.30
N TYR A 363 11.33 -7.89 -0.71
CA TYR A 363 12.64 -7.73 -1.37
C TYR A 363 13.72 -7.22 -0.41
N GLU A 364 13.36 -6.34 0.50
CA GLU A 364 14.32 -5.80 1.48
C GLU A 364 14.67 -6.82 2.57
N LEU A 365 13.74 -7.67 3.02
CA LEU A 365 14.02 -8.81 3.89
C LEU A 365 14.99 -9.78 3.23
N GLU A 366 14.79 -10.11 1.95
CA GLU A 366 15.69 -10.97 1.20
C GLU A 366 17.08 -10.35 1.07
N ARG A 367 17.15 -9.08 0.72
CA ARG A 367 18.43 -8.36 0.54
C ARG A 367 19.23 -8.29 1.83
N ARG A 368 18.58 -8.08 2.98
CA ARG A 368 19.25 -7.97 4.30
C ARG A 368 19.43 -9.31 5.02
N GLY A 369 18.78 -10.37 4.55
CA GLY A 369 18.76 -11.65 5.26
C GLY A 369 17.91 -11.61 6.53
N GLY A 370 17.00 -10.61 6.68
CA GLY A 370 16.06 -10.50 7.77
C GLY A 370 15.05 -11.64 7.77
N ARG A 371 14.46 -11.97 8.90
CA ARG A 371 13.49 -13.04 9.05
C ARG A 371 12.06 -12.55 9.04
N TYR A 372 11.70 -11.62 9.91
CA TYR A 372 10.34 -11.11 10.07
C TYR A 372 10.21 -9.68 9.56
N GLY A 373 9.16 -9.43 8.79
CA GLY A 373 8.75 -8.10 8.38
C GLY A 373 7.33 -7.81 8.78
N LEU A 374 7.07 -6.60 9.23
CA LEU A 374 5.73 -6.11 9.59
C LEU A 374 5.37 -4.92 8.72
N GLN A 375 4.18 -5.00 8.11
CA GLN A 375 3.56 -3.91 7.38
C GLN A 375 2.29 -3.46 8.08
N THR A 376 2.08 -2.15 8.22
CA THR A 376 0.79 -1.60 8.71
C THR A 376 0.38 -0.36 7.93
N ILE A 377 -0.93 -0.24 7.66
CA ILE A 377 -1.53 0.88 6.93
C ILE A 377 -2.69 1.43 7.73
N CYS A 378 -2.70 2.76 7.94
CA CYS A 378 -3.85 3.49 8.42
C CYS A 378 -4.85 3.73 7.27
N GLU A 379 -6.11 3.71 7.58
CA GLU A 379 -7.22 3.82 6.65
C GLU A 379 -8.19 4.89 7.12
N ALA A 380 -8.93 5.48 6.20
CA ALA A 380 -9.97 6.43 6.54
C ALA A 380 -11.02 5.80 7.49
N SER A 381 -11.70 6.65 8.24
CA SER A 381 -12.71 6.26 9.23
C SER A 381 -12.18 5.39 10.39
N GLY A 382 -10.87 5.46 10.67
CA GLY A 382 -10.26 4.86 11.86
C GLY A 382 -10.08 3.35 11.78
N THR A 383 -9.86 2.78 10.60
CA THR A 383 -9.48 1.37 10.43
C THR A 383 -7.99 1.23 10.14
N ALA A 384 -7.46 0.01 10.25
CA ALA A 384 -6.09 -0.33 9.89
C ALA A 384 -5.90 -1.82 9.64
N ASN A 385 -4.97 -2.13 8.74
CA ASN A 385 -4.47 -3.47 8.48
C ASN A 385 -3.03 -3.61 8.98
N THR A 386 -2.69 -4.78 9.56
CA THR A 386 -1.30 -5.17 9.83
C THR A 386 -1.03 -6.58 9.33
N THR A 387 0.06 -6.77 8.61
CA THR A 387 0.52 -8.06 8.08
C THR A 387 1.93 -8.33 8.56
N ILE A 388 2.17 -9.56 9.04
CA ILE A 388 3.51 -10.05 9.37
C ILE A 388 3.86 -11.19 8.42
N ILE A 389 5.01 -11.08 7.76
CA ILE A 389 5.57 -12.12 6.92
C ILE A 389 6.88 -12.65 7.51
N GLU A 390 7.18 -13.93 7.26
CA GLU A 390 8.46 -14.56 7.55
C GLU A 390 9.14 -14.95 6.24
N ARG A 391 10.32 -14.40 5.99
CA ARG A 391 11.14 -14.78 4.84
C ARG A 391 11.57 -16.26 4.98
N LEU A 392 11.46 -17.00 3.90
CA LEU A 392 11.92 -18.37 3.80
C LEU A 392 13.31 -18.40 3.13
N ALA A 393 14.10 -19.41 3.48
CA ALA A 393 15.48 -19.54 3.00
C ALA A 393 15.56 -19.94 1.53
#